data_d6479ee2732e417228a6bef6b1c08251
#
_entry.id   d6479ee2732e417228a6bef6b1c08251
#
_cell.length_a   1.000
_cell.length_b   1.000
_cell.length_c   1.000
_cell.angle_alpha   90.00
_cell.angle_beta   90.00
_cell.angle_gamma   90.00
#
_symmetry.space_group_name_H-M   'P 1'
#
loop_
_entity.id
_entity.type
_entity.pdbx_description
1 polymer ?
#
loop_
_entity_poly.entity_id
_entity_poly.type
_entity_poly.pdbx_seq_one_letter_code
_entity_poly.pdbx_strand_id
1 'polypeptide(L)'
;PYWRWRQEMAERIAAEIDAARFGVQAMYLIGSTKNATAGPGSDVDLLVHFRGSPEQREALLTWLDGWSLAMAEMNYLRTGYHAEGLLDVQLVTDDDIARKSSFAIKIGAITDPARELPLGKPPAAEAAAPTGQAGAEAASPGGS
;
A
#
# COMPACT_ATOMS: atom_id res chain seq x y z
N PRO A 1 -22.27 -0.82 7.75
CA PRO A 1 -21.84 -1.71 6.69
C PRO A 1 -20.35 -2.08 6.82
N TYR A 2 -20.02 -3.25 6.40
CA TYR A 2 -18.68 -3.82 6.60
C TYR A 2 -17.59 -3.06 5.85
N TRP A 3 -17.91 -2.43 4.73
CA TRP A 3 -16.92 -1.73 3.92
C TRP A 3 -16.41 -0.46 4.60
N ARG A 4 -17.23 0.17 5.42
CA ARG A 4 -16.86 1.47 6.00
C ARG A 4 -15.68 1.34 6.97
N TRP A 5 -15.76 0.40 7.89
CA TRP A 5 -14.67 0.14 8.82
C TRP A 5 -13.40 -0.30 8.09
N ARG A 6 -13.57 -1.14 7.07
CA ARG A 6 -12.46 -1.63 6.27
C ARG A 6 -11.76 -0.50 5.52
N GLN A 7 -12.54 0.42 4.96
CA GLN A 7 -11.98 1.59 4.29
C GLN A 7 -11.21 2.48 5.28
N GLU A 8 -11.77 2.72 6.45
CA GLU A 8 -11.09 3.51 7.49
C GLU A 8 -9.76 2.88 7.87
N MET A 9 -9.71 1.56 8.00
CA MET A 9 -8.46 0.87 8.33
C MET A 9 -7.44 1.02 7.21
N ALA A 10 -7.87 0.89 5.95
CA ALA A 10 -6.97 1.10 4.81
C ALA A 10 -6.38 2.52 4.82
N GLU A 11 -7.22 3.51 5.10
CA GLU A 11 -6.79 4.91 5.19
C GLU A 11 -5.78 5.11 6.33
N ARG A 12 -6.02 4.44 7.47
CA ARG A 12 -5.10 4.52 8.60
C ARG A 12 -3.76 3.86 8.29
N ILE A 13 -3.77 2.72 7.61
CA ILE A 13 -2.52 2.06 7.21
C ILE A 13 -1.70 3.00 6.33
N ALA A 14 -2.34 3.62 5.33
CA ALA A 14 -1.65 4.56 4.45
C ALA A 14 -1.12 5.78 5.20
N ALA A 15 -1.87 6.25 6.19
CA ALA A 15 -1.46 7.40 7.00
C ALA A 15 -0.26 7.08 7.90
N GLU A 16 -0.15 5.84 8.36
CA GLU A 16 0.86 5.46 9.34
C GLU A 16 2.13 4.89 8.73
N ILE A 17 2.07 4.39 7.50
CA ILE A 17 3.21 3.69 6.91
C ILE A 17 4.43 4.61 6.75
N ASP A 18 5.60 4.10 7.10
CA ASP A 18 6.87 4.81 6.87
C ASP A 18 7.29 4.55 5.42
N ALA A 19 6.72 5.34 4.52
CA ALA A 19 6.86 5.10 3.08
C ALA A 19 8.32 5.15 2.63
N ALA A 20 9.10 6.11 3.15
CA ALA A 20 10.51 6.23 2.77
C ALA A 20 11.30 5.01 3.21
N ARG A 21 11.04 4.51 4.41
CA ARG A 21 11.74 3.36 4.96
C ARG A 21 11.46 2.10 4.15
N PHE A 22 10.20 1.91 3.77
CA PHE A 22 9.75 0.66 3.14
C PHE A 22 9.74 0.68 1.62
N GLY A 23 10.14 1.78 0.99
CA GLY A 23 10.15 1.85 -0.47
C GLY A 23 8.76 2.01 -1.07
N VAL A 24 7.80 2.53 -0.32
CA VAL A 24 6.44 2.73 -0.80
C VAL A 24 6.35 4.07 -1.52
N GLN A 25 5.84 4.04 -2.75
CA GLN A 25 5.65 5.24 -3.56
C GLN A 25 4.21 5.72 -3.51
N ALA A 26 3.26 4.80 -3.45
CA ALA A 26 1.83 5.12 -3.38
C ALA A 26 1.08 3.88 -2.91
N MET A 27 -0.12 4.08 -2.37
CA MET A 27 -1.01 3.00 -1.97
C MET A 27 -2.39 3.26 -2.53
N TYR A 28 -3.08 2.18 -2.89
CA TYR A 28 -4.40 2.25 -3.49
C TYR A 28 -5.32 1.20 -2.87
N LEU A 29 -6.60 1.54 -2.80
CA LEU A 29 -7.65 0.61 -2.41
C LEU A 29 -8.35 0.11 -3.66
N ILE A 30 -8.54 -1.22 -3.74
CA ILE A 30 -9.28 -1.86 -4.83
C ILE A 30 -10.29 -2.85 -4.22
N GLY A 31 -11.11 -3.47 -5.05
CA GLY A 31 -11.98 -4.56 -4.64
C GLY A 31 -13.24 -4.12 -3.91
N SER A 32 -13.81 -5.06 -3.15
CA SER A 32 -15.14 -4.89 -2.56
C SER A 32 -15.22 -3.77 -1.53
N THR A 33 -14.14 -3.50 -0.80
CA THR A 33 -14.13 -2.39 0.15
C THR A 33 -14.23 -1.06 -0.57
N LYS A 34 -13.45 -0.88 -1.65
CA LYS A 34 -13.51 0.34 -2.46
C LYS A 34 -14.90 0.54 -3.06
N ASN A 35 -15.53 -0.56 -3.48
CA ASN A 35 -16.81 -0.51 -4.18
C ASN A 35 -18.02 -0.58 -3.24
N ALA A 36 -17.78 -0.54 -1.92
CA ALA A 36 -18.82 -0.55 -0.89
C ALA A 36 -19.69 -1.82 -0.93
N THR A 37 -19.10 -2.95 -1.34
CA THR A 37 -19.81 -4.24 -1.42
C THR A 37 -19.25 -5.28 -0.47
N ALA A 38 -18.37 -4.90 0.46
CA ALA A 38 -17.73 -5.82 1.38
C ALA A 38 -18.72 -6.49 2.31
N GLY A 39 -18.56 -7.79 2.52
CA GLY A 39 -19.26 -8.56 3.52
C GLY A 39 -18.40 -8.85 4.74
N PRO A 40 -18.91 -9.64 5.70
CA PRO A 40 -18.18 -9.89 6.95
C PRO A 40 -16.92 -10.74 6.77
N GLY A 41 -16.80 -11.45 5.65
CA GLY A 41 -15.61 -12.24 5.33
C GLY A 41 -14.70 -11.62 4.29
N SER A 42 -15.00 -10.40 3.84
CA SER A 42 -14.22 -9.76 2.78
C SER A 42 -12.87 -9.27 3.27
N ASP A 43 -11.82 -9.51 2.47
CA ASP A 43 -10.51 -8.93 2.70
C ASP A 43 -10.50 -7.46 2.29
N VAL A 44 -9.52 -6.73 2.78
CA VAL A 44 -9.20 -5.39 2.32
C VAL A 44 -8.08 -5.53 1.29
N ASP A 45 -8.38 -5.18 0.04
CA ASP A 45 -7.43 -5.35 -1.07
C ASP A 45 -6.63 -4.07 -1.28
N LEU A 46 -5.34 -4.14 -0.98
CA LEU A 46 -4.42 -3.02 -1.13
C LEU A 46 -3.47 -3.26 -2.30
N LEU A 47 -3.31 -2.23 -3.10
CA LEU A 47 -2.33 -2.19 -4.16
C LEU A 47 -1.24 -1.22 -3.72
N VAL A 48 0.01 -1.67 -3.71
CA VAL A 48 1.13 -0.85 -3.23
C VAL A 48 2.16 -0.69 -4.34
N HIS A 49 2.41 0.54 -4.74
CA HIS A 49 3.47 0.86 -5.67
C HIS A 49 4.78 0.86 -4.88
N PHE A 50 5.64 -0.10 -5.19
CA PHE A 50 6.86 -0.36 -4.44
C PHE A 50 8.09 -0.10 -5.33
N ARG A 51 9.08 0.58 -4.75
CA ARG A 51 10.37 0.77 -5.37
C ARG A 51 11.42 0.67 -4.26
N GLY A 52 12.12 -0.47 -4.20
CA GLY A 52 13.10 -0.66 -3.13
C GLY A 52 13.85 -1.96 -3.27
N SER A 53 14.62 -2.28 -2.24
CA SER A 53 15.44 -3.48 -2.18
C SER A 53 14.62 -4.69 -1.76
N PRO A 54 15.14 -5.91 -1.96
CA PRO A 54 14.49 -7.11 -1.43
C PRO A 54 14.29 -7.05 0.09
N GLU A 55 15.23 -6.46 0.82
CA GLU A 55 15.11 -6.31 2.26
C GLU A 55 13.97 -5.38 2.63
N GLN A 56 13.81 -4.29 1.90
CA GLN A 56 12.68 -3.38 2.12
C GLN A 56 11.36 -4.06 1.82
N ARG A 57 11.33 -4.86 0.75
CA ARG A 57 10.12 -5.61 0.38
C ARG A 57 9.70 -6.55 1.51
N GLU A 58 10.65 -7.30 2.05
CA GLU A 58 10.36 -8.23 3.13
C GLU A 58 9.88 -7.50 4.39
N ALA A 59 10.54 -6.40 4.75
CA ALA A 59 10.15 -5.61 5.90
C ALA A 59 8.74 -5.01 5.73
N LEU A 60 8.44 -4.53 4.53
CA LEU A 60 7.12 -3.98 4.20
C LEU A 60 6.03 -5.04 4.38
N LEU A 61 6.25 -6.22 3.79
CA LEU A 61 5.26 -7.29 3.87
C LEU A 61 5.06 -7.76 5.31
N THR A 62 6.13 -7.81 6.10
CA THR A 62 6.03 -8.15 7.53
C THR A 62 5.21 -7.12 8.29
N TRP A 63 5.46 -5.83 8.02
CA TRP A 63 4.72 -4.75 8.68
C TRP A 63 3.23 -4.81 8.34
N LEU A 64 2.92 -5.02 7.06
CA LEU A 64 1.53 -5.14 6.60
C LEU A 64 0.86 -6.40 7.15
N ASP A 65 1.62 -7.49 7.30
CA ASP A 65 1.09 -8.71 7.87
C ASP A 65 0.66 -8.52 9.33
N GLY A 66 1.37 -7.69 10.07
CA GLY A 66 0.96 -7.33 11.43
C GLY A 66 -0.41 -6.67 11.45
N TRP A 67 -0.65 -5.72 10.54
CA TRP A 67 -1.97 -5.11 10.41
C TRP A 67 -3.02 -6.13 10.01
N SER A 68 -2.67 -7.03 9.06
CA SER A 68 -3.59 -8.06 8.57
C SER A 68 -4.06 -8.97 9.70
N LEU A 69 -3.13 -9.41 10.54
CA LEU A 69 -3.45 -10.29 11.66
C LEU A 69 -4.31 -9.57 12.71
N ALA A 70 -3.95 -8.34 13.04
CA ALA A 70 -4.71 -7.56 14.02
C ALA A 70 -6.12 -7.26 13.51
N MET A 71 -6.24 -6.90 12.23
CA MET A 71 -7.54 -6.61 11.64
C MET A 71 -8.42 -7.84 11.57
N ALA A 72 -7.84 -9.01 11.34
CA ALA A 72 -8.59 -10.26 11.35
C ALA A 72 -9.20 -10.52 12.75
N GLU A 73 -8.45 -10.25 13.81
CA GLU A 73 -8.97 -10.38 15.17
C GLU A 73 -10.08 -9.36 15.45
N MET A 74 -9.86 -8.12 15.04
CA MET A 74 -10.88 -7.08 15.20
C MET A 74 -12.16 -7.43 14.45
N ASN A 75 -12.01 -7.96 13.23
CA ASN A 75 -13.15 -8.41 12.44
C ASN A 75 -13.91 -9.54 13.13
N TYR A 76 -13.18 -10.51 13.70
CA TYR A 76 -13.80 -11.60 14.43
C TYR A 76 -14.62 -11.08 15.62
N LEU A 77 -14.07 -10.14 16.38
CA LEU A 77 -14.78 -9.58 17.52
C LEU A 77 -16.03 -8.80 17.09
N ARG A 78 -16.00 -8.20 15.90
CA ARG A 78 -17.13 -7.40 15.41
C ARG A 78 -18.19 -8.21 14.69
N THR A 79 -17.81 -9.30 14.01
CA THR A 79 -18.72 -10.03 13.13
C THR A 79 -18.86 -11.50 13.46
N GLY A 80 -17.96 -12.07 14.26
CA GLY A 80 -17.91 -13.49 14.51
C GLY A 80 -17.28 -14.32 13.40
N TYR A 81 -16.83 -13.68 12.31
CA TYR A 81 -16.22 -14.37 11.19
C TYR A 81 -14.71 -14.50 11.40
N HIS A 82 -14.23 -15.74 11.39
CA HIS A 82 -12.79 -16.02 11.53
C HIS A 82 -12.09 -15.94 10.18
N ALA A 83 -10.95 -15.25 10.15
CA ALA A 83 -10.08 -15.21 9.00
C ALA A 83 -8.63 -15.27 9.51
N GLU A 84 -7.71 -15.78 8.67
CA GLU A 84 -6.31 -15.88 9.04
C GLU A 84 -5.57 -14.56 8.83
N GLY A 85 -6.15 -13.66 8.08
CA GLY A 85 -5.68 -12.31 7.85
C GLY A 85 -6.79 -11.56 7.16
N LEU A 86 -6.72 -10.23 7.12
CA LEU A 86 -7.77 -9.42 6.51
C LEU A 86 -7.25 -8.50 5.41
N LEU A 87 -5.93 -8.47 5.16
CA LEU A 87 -5.36 -7.71 4.05
C LEU A 87 -4.94 -8.67 2.94
N ASP A 88 -5.25 -8.27 1.71
CA ASP A 88 -4.72 -8.91 0.51
C ASP A 88 -3.87 -7.84 -0.19
N VAL A 89 -2.55 -8.01 -0.16
CA VAL A 89 -1.62 -6.99 -0.62
C VAL A 89 -1.00 -7.41 -1.94
N GLN A 90 -1.12 -6.53 -2.95
CA GLN A 90 -0.48 -6.71 -4.24
C GLN A 90 0.56 -5.62 -4.40
N LEU A 91 1.83 -6.01 -4.59
CA LEU A 91 2.90 -5.06 -4.86
C LEU A 91 3.05 -4.89 -6.37
N VAL A 92 3.14 -3.66 -6.82
CA VAL A 92 3.42 -3.36 -8.22
C VAL A 92 4.66 -2.49 -8.31
N THR A 93 5.49 -2.77 -9.32
CA THR A 93 6.74 -2.06 -9.55
C THR A 93 6.55 -0.97 -10.61
N ASP A 94 7.59 -0.14 -10.79
CA ASP A 94 7.59 0.84 -11.88
C ASP A 94 7.37 0.17 -13.23
N ASP A 95 7.98 -1.01 -13.42
CA ASP A 95 7.84 -1.76 -14.66
C ASP A 95 6.42 -2.27 -14.85
N ASP A 96 5.80 -2.77 -13.79
CA ASP A 96 4.39 -3.20 -13.85
C ASP A 96 3.49 -2.05 -14.28
N ILE A 97 3.73 -0.86 -13.74
CA ILE A 97 2.92 0.32 -14.06
C ILE A 97 3.14 0.72 -15.51
N ALA A 98 4.40 0.74 -15.98
CA ALA A 98 4.71 1.10 -17.35
C ALA A 98 4.07 0.15 -18.35
N ARG A 99 4.03 -1.16 -18.02
CA ARG A 99 3.44 -2.18 -18.89
C ARG A 99 1.95 -2.36 -18.67
N LYS A 100 1.38 -1.72 -17.65
CA LYS A 100 0.00 -1.93 -17.23
C LYS A 100 -0.28 -3.41 -16.95
N SER A 101 0.72 -4.09 -16.37
CA SER A 101 0.63 -5.52 -16.08
C SER A 101 0.06 -5.77 -14.69
N SER A 102 -0.45 -6.99 -14.46
CA SER A 102 -1.01 -7.41 -13.19
C SER A 102 -2.07 -6.41 -12.73
N PHE A 103 -2.15 -6.11 -11.44
CA PHE A 103 -3.11 -5.14 -10.89
C PHE A 103 -2.75 -3.69 -11.20
N ALA A 104 -1.56 -3.43 -11.74
CA ALA A 104 -1.14 -2.06 -12.07
C ALA A 104 -2.07 -1.42 -13.12
N ILE A 105 -2.74 -2.24 -13.93
CA ILE A 105 -3.69 -1.73 -14.93
C ILE A 105 -4.84 -0.94 -14.29
N LYS A 106 -5.13 -1.19 -13.02
CA LYS A 106 -6.21 -0.49 -12.32
C LYS A 106 -5.86 0.95 -11.98
N ILE A 107 -4.58 1.30 -11.98
CA ILE A 107 -4.14 2.65 -11.66
C ILE A 107 -4.50 3.55 -12.84
N GLY A 108 -5.39 4.52 -12.60
CA GLY A 108 -5.85 5.42 -13.65
C GLY A 108 -6.80 4.79 -14.67
N ALA A 109 -7.32 3.58 -14.40
CA ALA A 109 -8.26 2.94 -15.32
C ALA A 109 -9.56 3.72 -15.42
N ILE A 110 -10.21 3.62 -16.60
CA ILE A 110 -11.49 4.26 -16.82
C ILE A 110 -12.60 3.52 -16.09
N THR A 111 -12.53 2.18 -16.09
CA THR A 111 -13.54 1.33 -15.44
C THR A 111 -12.96 0.72 -14.18
N ASP A 112 -13.67 0.86 -13.05
CA ASP A 112 -13.29 0.32 -11.74
C ASP A 112 -11.84 0.68 -11.38
N PRO A 113 -11.48 1.97 -11.36
CA PRO A 113 -10.11 2.36 -11.07
C PRO A 113 -9.75 2.14 -9.60
N ALA A 114 -8.45 1.92 -9.34
CA ALA A 114 -7.92 1.91 -7.99
C ALA A 114 -8.09 3.31 -7.39
N ARG A 115 -8.44 3.37 -6.10
CA ARG A 115 -8.56 4.64 -5.38
C ARG A 115 -7.27 4.90 -4.62
N GLU A 116 -6.60 5.99 -4.92
CA GLU A 116 -5.38 6.36 -4.21
C GLU A 116 -5.68 6.73 -2.77
N LEU A 117 -4.86 6.22 -1.84
CA LEU A 117 -4.94 6.51 -0.42
C LEU A 117 -3.83 7.50 -0.07
N PRO A 118 -4.14 8.62 0.59
CA PRO A 118 -3.10 9.58 0.95
C PRO A 118 -2.09 8.99 1.92
N LEU A 119 -0.81 9.13 1.61
CA LEU A 119 0.25 8.74 2.52
C LEU A 119 0.46 9.85 3.54
N GLY A 120 0.48 9.48 4.84
CA GLY A 120 0.71 10.46 5.89
C GLY A 120 2.18 10.87 5.99
N LYS A 121 3.10 10.00 5.53
CA LYS A 121 4.54 10.26 5.52
C LYS A 121 5.02 10.15 4.08
N PRO A 122 5.86 11.08 3.61
CA PRO A 122 6.22 11.11 2.19
C PRO A 122 7.13 9.94 1.80
N PRO A 123 7.06 9.52 0.52
CA PRO A 123 8.02 8.57 -0.01
C PRO A 123 9.44 9.12 0.02
N ALA A 124 10.44 8.25 -0.18
CA ALA A 124 11.81 8.67 -0.32
C ALA A 124 11.93 9.57 -1.55
N ALA A 125 12.78 10.58 -1.46
CA ALA A 125 13.05 11.45 -2.59
C ALA A 125 13.69 10.64 -3.71
N GLU A 126 13.36 11.00 -4.96
CA GLU A 126 13.99 10.37 -6.11
C GLU A 126 15.50 10.63 -6.03
N ALA A 127 16.23 9.58 -6.24
CA ALA A 127 17.65 9.72 -6.29
C ALA A 127 17.99 10.48 -7.52
N ALA A 128 17.63 11.21 -7.86
CA ALA A 128 17.85 11.84 -8.84
C ALA A 128 17.82 12.80 -9.35
N ALA A 129 17.32 12.63 -8.97
CA ALA A 129 17.39 13.39 -9.60
C ALA A 129 18.53 14.14 -9.43
N PRO A 130 19.12 14.11 -9.56
CA PRO A 130 19.96 14.85 -9.23
C PRO A 130 19.99 16.11 -9.86
N THR A 131 19.79 16.18 -9.62
CA THR A 131 19.74 16.82 -9.88
C THR A 131 20.36 17.36 -9.96
N GLY A 132 20.80 17.37 -10.10
CA GLY A 132 21.28 17.66 -10.14
C GLY A 132 21.87 17.72 -9.45
N GLN A 133 21.95 17.48 -9.36
CA GLN A 133 22.39 17.51 -8.81
C GLN A 133 22.84 17.28 -8.20
N ALA A 134 23.31 17.26 -8.19
CA ALA A 134 23.64 17.13 -7.73
C ALA A 134 23.90 16.81 -7.06
N GLY A 135 24.38 16.71 -6.75
CA GLY A 135 24.50 16.59 -6.42
C GLY A 135 24.77 16.13 -5.62
N ALA A 136 25.10 16.32 -5.61
CA ALA A 136 25.21 16.04 -5.10
C ALA A 136 25.36 15.68 -4.26
N GLU A 137 25.53 15.70 -4.18
CA GLU A 137 25.55 15.52 -3.62
C GLU A 137 25.55 15.15 -2.86
N ALA A 138 25.91 15.11 -3.00
CA ALA A 138 25.76 14.89 -2.52
C ALA A 138 25.74 14.44 -1.79
N ALA A 139 25.94 14.37 -1.93
CA ALA A 139 25.81 14.14 -1.49
C ALA A 139 25.78 13.62 -0.63
N SER A 140 26.06 13.56 -0.60
CA SER A 140 25.95 13.21 -0.03
C SER A 140 25.86 12.80 0.92
N PRO A 141 26.25 12.61 1.09
CA PRO A 141 25.96 12.18 1.68
C PRO A 141 25.45 11.87 2.58
N GLY A 142 25.47 11.79 2.62
CA GLY A 142 24.82 11.61 3.06
C GLY A 142 24.28 11.09 3.52
N GLY A 143 24.21 10.93 3.37
CA GLY A 143 23.42 10.56 3.42
C GLY A 143 23.13 9.88 3.88
N SER A 144 23.39 9.73 3.90
CA SER A 144 22.84 9.22 3.98
C SER A 144 22.45 9.13 4.34
#